data_a254774024a6a07f433c1ece3eb4ba8f
#
_entry.id   a254774024a6a07f433c1ece3eb4ba8f
#
_cell.length_a   1.000
_cell.length_b   1.000
_cell.length_c   1.000
_cell.angle_alpha   90.00
_cell.angle_beta   90.00
_cell.angle_gamma   90.00
#
_symmetry.space_group_name_H-M   'P 1'
#
loop_
_entity.id
_entity.type
_entity.pdbx_description
1 polymer ?
#
loop_
_entity_poly.entity_id
_entity_poly.type
_entity_poly.pdbx_seq_one_letter_code
_entity_poly.pdbx_strand_id
1 'polypeptide(L)'
;MMVSFLAGCDVQRRKSDAELRLNPQQIAGRRIYDNYCDRCHAPYSSRGRQGPSMKGVFQRQYLPMSGMPANDDRVTDIVRLGRNKMPGFAQVLSPQQINDLLAYLHTL
;
A
#
# COMPACT_ATOMS: atom_id res chain seq x y z
N MET A 1 -23.68 -23.27 -32.02
CA MET A 1 -22.72 -22.18 -31.83
C MET A 1 -22.31 -22.17 -30.35
N MET A 2 -21.18 -22.78 -30.03
CA MET A 2 -20.69 -22.80 -28.63
C MET A 2 -19.96 -21.51 -28.38
N VAL A 3 -20.53 -20.65 -27.54
CA VAL A 3 -19.82 -19.50 -26.99
C VAL A 3 -18.99 -20.01 -25.81
N SER A 4 -17.71 -20.26 -26.06
CA SER A 4 -16.78 -20.52 -24.98
C SER A 4 -16.59 -19.22 -24.20
N PHE A 5 -17.25 -19.12 -23.07
CA PHE A 5 -16.85 -18.15 -22.05
C PHE A 5 -15.52 -18.65 -21.47
N LEU A 6 -14.42 -18.10 -21.97
CA LEU A 6 -13.17 -18.11 -21.26
C LEU A 6 -13.41 -17.26 -20.00
N ALA A 7 -13.70 -17.94 -18.88
CA ALA A 7 -13.55 -17.33 -17.58
C ALA A 7 -12.06 -16.99 -17.46
N GLY A 8 -11.69 -15.80 -17.89
CA GLY A 8 -10.36 -15.29 -17.69
C GLY A 8 -10.07 -15.31 -16.19
N CYS A 9 -8.97 -15.93 -15.78
CA CYS A 9 -8.40 -15.67 -14.47
C CYS A 9 -8.42 -14.16 -14.28
N ASP A 10 -8.97 -13.70 -13.16
CA ASP A 10 -9.03 -12.30 -12.80
C ASP A 10 -7.60 -11.82 -12.50
N VAL A 11 -6.80 -11.72 -13.55
CA VAL A 11 -5.48 -11.09 -13.47
C VAL A 11 -5.76 -9.60 -13.38
N GLN A 12 -5.81 -9.10 -12.15
CA GLN A 12 -5.90 -7.67 -11.92
C GLN A 12 -4.67 -7.01 -12.56
N ARG A 13 -4.87 -6.51 -13.76
CA ARG A 13 -3.87 -5.71 -14.43
C ARG A 13 -3.53 -4.52 -13.55
N ARG A 14 -2.25 -4.38 -13.23
CA ARG A 14 -1.77 -3.22 -12.52
C ARG A 14 -1.99 -1.96 -13.35
N LYS A 15 -2.74 -1.01 -12.82
CA LYS A 15 -2.99 0.26 -13.48
C LYS A 15 -1.71 1.11 -13.48
N SER A 16 -1.52 1.87 -14.57
CA SER A 16 -0.41 2.83 -14.68
C SER A 16 -0.63 4.03 -13.74
N ASP A 17 0.43 4.80 -13.52
CA ASP A 17 0.36 6.05 -12.76
C ASP A 17 -0.66 7.02 -13.37
N ALA A 18 -0.71 7.10 -14.70
CA ALA A 18 -1.64 7.96 -15.42
C ALA A 18 -3.10 7.51 -15.25
N GLU A 19 -3.36 6.19 -15.34
CA GLU A 19 -4.70 5.63 -15.12
C GLU A 19 -5.21 5.90 -13.70
N LEU A 20 -4.32 5.88 -12.72
CA LEU A 20 -4.62 6.18 -11.32
C LEU A 20 -4.66 7.69 -11.02
N ARG A 21 -4.29 8.53 -11.99
CA ARG A 21 -4.23 9.98 -11.85
C ARG A 21 -3.37 10.44 -10.68
N LEU A 22 -2.23 9.79 -10.49
CA LEU A 22 -1.30 10.12 -9.42
C LEU A 22 -0.56 11.42 -9.72
N ASN A 23 -0.41 12.28 -8.72
CA ASN A 23 0.47 13.44 -8.81
C ASN A 23 1.95 13.02 -8.62
N PRO A 24 2.93 13.92 -8.87
CA PRO A 24 4.35 13.58 -8.76
C PRO A 24 4.76 13.02 -7.40
N GLN A 25 4.23 13.54 -6.29
CA GLN A 25 4.51 13.03 -4.96
C GLN A 25 3.97 11.60 -4.77
N GLN A 26 2.76 11.35 -5.22
CA GLN A 26 2.13 10.02 -5.16
C GLN A 26 2.86 9.00 -6.03
N ILE A 27 3.37 9.43 -7.18
CA ILE A 27 4.22 8.57 -8.03
C ILE A 27 5.50 8.21 -7.30
N ALA A 28 6.17 9.17 -6.68
CA ALA A 28 7.35 8.92 -5.87
C ALA A 28 7.05 7.94 -4.73
N GLY A 29 5.94 8.13 -4.03
CA GLY A 29 5.46 7.24 -2.98
C GLY A 29 5.16 5.83 -3.47
N ARG A 30 4.58 5.70 -4.66
CA ARG A 30 4.30 4.40 -5.27
C ARG A 30 5.58 3.62 -5.56
N ARG A 31 6.64 4.28 -5.99
CA ARG A 31 7.95 3.62 -6.23
C ARG A 31 8.55 3.11 -4.93
N ILE A 32 8.42 3.88 -3.87
CA ILE A 32 8.85 3.46 -2.53
C ILE A 32 8.04 2.24 -2.09
N TYR A 33 6.73 2.28 -2.26
CA TYR A 33 5.83 1.18 -1.96
C TYR A 33 6.24 -0.09 -2.71
N ASP A 34 6.46 0.01 -4.00
CA ASP A 34 6.83 -1.13 -4.85
C ASP A 34 8.16 -1.75 -4.44
N ASN A 35 9.10 -0.94 -3.98
CA ASN A 35 10.42 -1.42 -3.60
C ASN A 35 10.45 -2.07 -2.20
N TYR A 36 9.64 -1.58 -1.27
CA TYR A 36 9.77 -1.94 0.14
C TYR A 36 8.52 -2.56 0.77
N CYS A 37 7.34 -2.31 0.26
CA CYS A 37 6.08 -2.63 0.91
C CYS A 37 5.27 -3.72 0.17
N ASP A 38 5.29 -3.71 -1.15
CA ASP A 38 4.45 -4.57 -2.00
C ASP A 38 4.68 -6.06 -1.76
N ARG A 39 5.86 -6.44 -1.34
CA ARG A 39 6.21 -7.83 -1.05
C ARG A 39 5.29 -8.44 0.02
N CYS A 40 4.91 -7.66 1.02
CA CYS A 40 4.14 -8.10 2.17
C CYS A 40 2.73 -7.53 2.24
N HIS A 41 2.47 -6.42 1.56
CA HIS A 41 1.21 -5.70 1.61
C HIS A 41 0.59 -5.54 0.22
N ALA A 42 -0.59 -6.15 0.01
CA ALA A 42 -1.33 -5.94 -1.23
C ALA A 42 -1.91 -4.52 -1.28
N PRO A 43 -1.70 -3.76 -2.37
CA PRO A 43 -2.20 -2.39 -2.45
C PRO A 43 -3.64 -2.29 -2.96
N TYR A 44 -4.06 -3.20 -3.85
CA TYR A 44 -5.33 -3.10 -4.58
C TYR A 44 -6.27 -4.27 -4.34
N SER A 45 -5.87 -5.25 -3.57
CA SER A 45 -6.66 -6.41 -3.19
C SER A 45 -6.90 -6.41 -1.69
N SER A 46 -8.07 -6.82 -1.25
CA SER A 46 -8.36 -6.99 0.18
C SER A 46 -7.70 -8.24 0.77
N ARG A 47 -7.08 -9.07 -0.06
CA ARG A 47 -6.41 -10.28 0.39
C ARG A 47 -5.11 -9.95 1.10
N GLY A 48 -4.95 -10.44 2.33
CA GLY A 48 -3.69 -10.33 3.06
C GLY A 48 -2.59 -11.20 2.45
N ARG A 49 -1.35 -10.79 2.68
CA ARG A 49 -0.12 -11.56 2.40
C ARG A 49 0.59 -11.79 3.73
N GLN A 50 1.90 -11.57 3.82
CA GLN A 50 2.61 -11.60 5.10
C GLN A 50 2.16 -10.47 6.04
N GLY A 51 1.79 -9.32 5.48
CA GLY A 51 1.15 -8.22 6.18
C GLY A 51 -0.30 -8.02 5.74
N PRO A 52 -1.07 -7.21 6.46
CA PRO A 52 -2.44 -6.88 6.07
C PRO A 52 -2.48 -6.10 4.76
N SER A 53 -3.60 -6.22 4.02
CA SER A 53 -3.85 -5.42 2.83
C SER A 53 -3.84 -3.93 3.16
N MET A 54 -3.24 -3.13 2.29
CA MET A 54 -3.23 -1.66 2.40
C MET A 54 -4.38 -1.01 1.63
N LYS A 55 -5.22 -1.80 0.94
CA LYS A 55 -6.39 -1.27 0.24
C LYS A 55 -7.32 -0.56 1.21
N GLY A 56 -7.58 0.72 0.96
CA GLY A 56 -8.46 1.55 1.79
C GLY A 56 -7.92 1.79 3.19
N VAL A 57 -6.62 1.73 3.43
CA VAL A 57 -6.01 1.81 4.76
C VAL A 57 -6.42 3.06 5.53
N PHE A 58 -6.47 4.23 4.88
CA PHE A 58 -6.87 5.49 5.52
C PHE A 58 -8.38 5.75 5.50
N GLN A 59 -9.17 4.87 4.89
CA GLN A 59 -10.63 4.90 4.93
C GLN A 59 -11.17 4.16 6.16
N ARG A 60 -10.32 3.41 6.84
CA ARG A 60 -10.65 2.68 8.07
C ARG A 60 -10.47 3.59 9.28
N GLN A 61 -11.24 3.34 10.33
CA GLN A 61 -11.07 4.05 11.60
C GLN A 61 -9.82 3.57 12.35
N TYR A 62 -9.55 2.28 12.28
CA TYR A 62 -8.43 1.64 12.97
C TYR A 62 -7.61 0.78 12.01
N LEU A 63 -6.31 0.72 12.29
CA LEU A 63 -5.41 -0.18 11.58
C LEU A 63 -5.70 -1.63 11.98
N PRO A 64 -5.69 -2.58 11.03
CA PRO A 64 -5.79 -3.98 11.37
C PRO A 64 -4.57 -4.40 12.19
N MET A 65 -4.71 -5.42 13.02
CA MET A 65 -3.68 -6.00 13.87
C MET A 65 -3.22 -5.12 15.04
N SER A 66 -2.89 -3.84 14.82
CA SER A 66 -2.47 -2.96 15.91
C SER A 66 -3.65 -2.38 16.69
N GLY A 67 -4.80 -2.21 16.04
CA GLY A 67 -5.96 -1.53 16.65
C GLY A 67 -5.74 -0.03 16.84
N MET A 68 -4.63 0.52 16.37
CA MET A 68 -4.32 1.94 16.47
C MET A 68 -5.12 2.75 15.44
N PRO A 69 -5.39 4.05 15.70
CA PRO A 69 -6.05 4.89 14.70
C PRO A 69 -5.33 4.89 13.37
N ALA A 70 -6.10 4.82 12.27
CA ALA A 70 -5.57 4.83 10.91
C ALA A 70 -5.33 6.28 10.47
N ASN A 71 -4.24 6.86 10.91
CA ASN A 71 -3.81 8.22 10.56
C ASN A 71 -2.33 8.25 10.20
N ASP A 72 -1.88 9.38 9.64
CA ASP A 72 -0.52 9.55 9.16
C ASP A 72 0.51 9.31 10.26
N ASP A 73 0.28 9.83 11.47
CA ASP A 73 1.24 9.72 12.57
C ASP A 73 1.46 8.25 12.97
N ARG A 74 0.39 7.48 13.07
CA ARG A 74 0.48 6.07 13.47
C ARG A 74 1.10 5.22 12.38
N VAL A 75 0.72 5.44 11.13
CA VAL A 75 1.35 4.73 10.00
C VAL A 75 2.82 5.10 9.87
N THR A 76 3.17 6.38 10.05
CA THR A 76 4.56 6.84 10.06
C THR A 76 5.37 6.12 11.15
N ASP A 77 4.84 6.03 12.36
CA ASP A 77 5.53 5.34 13.47
C ASP A 77 5.79 3.86 13.13
N ILE A 78 4.80 3.17 12.58
CA ILE A 78 4.94 1.76 12.18
C ILE A 78 5.97 1.61 11.06
N VAL A 79 5.94 2.48 10.05
CA VAL A 79 6.91 2.43 8.95
C VAL A 79 8.32 2.68 9.46
N ARG A 80 8.51 3.67 10.33
CA ARG A 80 9.83 4.02 10.86
C ARG A 80 10.39 2.97 11.81
N LEU A 81 9.60 2.50 12.73
CA LEU A 81 10.03 1.65 13.83
C LEU A 81 9.84 0.16 13.57
N GLY A 82 8.96 -0.19 12.65
CA GLY A 82 8.55 -1.56 12.43
C GLY A 82 7.61 -2.07 13.51
N ARG A 83 7.12 -3.27 13.31
CA ARG A 83 6.24 -3.94 14.27
C ARG A 83 6.25 -5.44 14.03
N ASN A 84 6.49 -6.23 15.04
CA ASN A 84 6.56 -7.69 14.93
C ASN A 84 7.56 -8.11 13.83
N LYS A 85 7.07 -8.80 12.80
CA LYS A 85 7.91 -9.25 11.67
C LYS A 85 8.16 -8.16 10.62
N MET A 86 7.46 -7.03 10.70
CA MET A 86 7.67 -5.91 9.80
C MET A 86 8.93 -5.15 10.21
N PRO A 87 9.93 -4.99 9.33
CA PRO A 87 11.12 -4.21 9.65
C PRO A 87 10.80 -2.72 9.74
N GLY A 88 11.61 -1.99 10.48
CA GLY A 88 11.56 -0.53 10.49
C GLY A 88 12.39 0.06 9.36
N PHE A 89 11.95 1.19 8.82
CA PHE A 89 12.58 1.84 7.66
C PHE A 89 13.19 3.19 7.98
N ALA A 90 13.32 3.56 9.26
CA ALA A 90 13.89 4.87 9.64
C ALA A 90 15.32 5.09 9.13
N GLN A 91 16.11 4.03 8.94
CA GLN A 91 17.47 4.10 8.43
C GLN A 91 17.53 4.04 6.89
N VAL A 92 16.43 3.69 6.22
CA VAL A 92 16.37 3.47 4.77
C VAL A 92 15.63 4.60 4.07
N LEU A 93 14.55 5.10 4.68
CA LEU A 93 13.70 6.14 4.12
C LEU A 93 13.85 7.44 4.89
N SER A 94 14.06 8.53 4.16
CA SER A 94 14.04 9.87 4.75
C SER A 94 12.62 10.27 5.17
N PRO A 95 12.46 11.28 6.04
CA PRO A 95 11.15 11.82 6.37
C PRO A 95 10.34 12.25 5.14
N GLN A 96 10.99 12.85 4.14
CA GLN A 96 10.33 13.23 2.89
C GLN A 96 9.85 12.02 2.11
N GLN A 97 10.64 10.97 2.02
CA GLN A 97 10.24 9.73 1.36
C GLN A 97 9.05 9.07 2.07
N ILE A 98 9.01 9.12 3.39
CA ILE A 98 7.85 8.62 4.15
C ILE A 98 6.62 9.48 3.85
N ASN A 99 6.74 10.80 3.75
CA ASN A 99 5.63 11.66 3.35
C ASN A 99 5.13 11.32 1.93
N ASP A 100 6.04 11.05 1.00
CA ASP A 100 5.68 10.62 -0.36
C ASP A 100 4.94 9.29 -0.32
N LEU A 101 5.42 8.35 0.48
CA LEU A 101 4.75 7.06 0.69
C LEU A 101 3.33 7.25 1.25
N LEU A 102 3.15 8.09 2.26
CA LEU A 102 1.83 8.37 2.82
C LEU A 102 0.90 8.97 1.77
N ALA A 103 1.39 9.89 0.94
CA ALA A 103 0.61 10.47 -0.14
C ALA A 103 0.07 9.40 -1.10
N TYR A 104 0.89 8.40 -1.42
CA TYR A 104 0.45 7.26 -2.22
C TYR A 104 -0.55 6.37 -1.46
N LEU A 105 -0.29 6.06 -0.19
CA LEU A 105 -1.18 5.22 0.62
C LEU A 105 -2.59 5.81 0.74
N HIS A 106 -2.71 7.15 0.75
CA HIS A 106 -4.02 7.82 0.76
C HIS A 106 -4.83 7.58 -0.52
N THR A 107 -4.21 7.11 -1.59
CA THR A 107 -4.90 6.77 -2.85
C THR A 107 -5.49 5.36 -2.85
N LEU A 108 -5.13 4.54 -1.90
CA LEU A 108 -5.57 3.15 -1.79
C LEU A 108 -6.89 3.07 -1.04
#